data_aa7dd28f7688f74ebd2cd6393964eb76
#
_entry.id   aa7dd28f7688f74ebd2cd6393964eb76
#
_cell.length_a   1.000
_cell.length_b   1.000
_cell.length_c   1.000
_cell.angle_alpha   90.00
_cell.angle_beta   90.00
_cell.angle_gamma   90.00
#
_symmetry.space_group_name_H-M   'P 1'
#
loop_
_entity.id
_entity.type
_entity.pdbx_description
1 polymer ?
#
loop_
_entity_poly.entity_id
_entity_poly.type
_entity_poly.pdbx_seq_one_letter_code
_entity_poly.pdbx_strand_id
1 'polypeptide(L)'
;INTILMVDEAHVLLGDKNALGADFLAQIQRRARKYNTGAIIITQQPSDFSDPSVITQGKAIFDNAAYYLVMGLKKQAVDDLGKLIDLNDSEKEGIKQFSQGEALFVCGNRRMQINVAVTKDELDSFGSGGGY
;
A
#
# COMPACT_ATOMS: atom_id res chain seq x y z
N ILE A 1 -11.89 20.46 10.61
CA ILE A 1 -12.26 19.77 9.36
C ILE A 1 -11.36 18.56 9.25
N ASN A 2 -11.94 17.38 9.23
CA ASN A 2 -11.19 16.14 9.00
C ASN A 2 -10.93 16.03 7.50
N THR A 3 -9.68 15.85 7.12
CA THR A 3 -9.26 15.73 5.72
C THR A 3 -8.75 14.32 5.47
N ILE A 4 -9.04 13.78 4.29
CA ILE A 4 -8.41 12.57 3.79
C ILE A 4 -7.62 12.95 2.54
N LEU A 5 -6.33 12.67 2.54
CA LEU A 5 -5.46 12.79 1.37
C LEU A 5 -5.25 11.39 0.81
N MET A 6 -5.66 11.18 -0.42
CA MET A 6 -5.41 9.92 -1.14
C MET A 6 -4.40 10.17 -2.26
N VAL A 7 -3.36 9.37 -2.28
CA VAL A 7 -2.34 9.37 -3.32
C VAL A 7 -2.37 8.02 -4.00
N ASP A 8 -2.98 7.98 -5.18
CA ASP A 8 -3.01 6.79 -6.03
C ASP A 8 -1.78 6.77 -6.93
N GLU A 9 -1.37 5.55 -7.33
CA GLU A 9 -0.17 5.32 -8.14
C GLU A 9 1.07 6.06 -7.57
N ALA A 10 1.25 5.97 -6.25
CA ALA A 10 2.26 6.75 -5.53
C ALA A 10 3.70 6.52 -6.04
N HIS A 11 3.95 5.38 -6.72
CA HIS A 11 5.22 5.10 -7.38
C HIS A 11 5.58 6.13 -8.46
N VAL A 12 4.61 6.80 -9.06
CA VAL A 12 4.87 7.86 -10.07
C VAL A 12 5.64 9.03 -9.45
N LEU A 13 5.41 9.32 -8.17
CA LEU A 13 6.15 10.36 -7.45
C LEU A 13 7.62 9.96 -7.17
N LEU A 14 7.92 8.68 -7.28
CA LEU A 14 9.26 8.10 -7.09
C LEU A 14 9.97 7.87 -8.42
N GLY A 15 9.31 8.19 -9.55
CA GLY A 15 9.88 8.04 -10.89
C GLY A 15 11.29 8.62 -10.97
N ASP A 16 12.18 7.95 -11.72
CA ASP A 16 13.61 8.27 -11.81
C ASP A 16 14.34 8.34 -10.45
N LYS A 17 13.86 7.56 -9.44
CA LYS A 17 14.41 7.53 -8.08
C LYS A 17 14.37 8.91 -7.40
N ASN A 18 13.26 9.60 -7.57
CA ASN A 18 13.05 10.95 -7.07
C ASN A 18 12.99 11.00 -5.53
N ALA A 19 14.11 11.32 -4.92
CA ALA A 19 14.22 11.46 -3.46
C ALA A 19 13.27 12.53 -2.90
N LEU A 20 12.98 13.60 -3.64
CA LEU A 20 12.05 14.66 -3.20
C LEU A 20 10.60 14.13 -3.11
N GLY A 21 10.17 13.30 -4.08
CA GLY A 21 8.87 12.65 -4.03
C GLY A 21 8.76 11.69 -2.85
N ALA A 22 9.79 10.90 -2.61
CA ALA A 22 9.86 9.99 -1.47
C ALA A 22 9.83 10.75 -0.13
N ASP A 23 10.59 11.83 0.01
CA ASP A 23 10.59 12.69 1.20
C ASP A 23 9.22 13.35 1.42
N PHE A 24 8.56 13.80 0.36
CA PHE A 24 7.23 14.39 0.43
C PHE A 24 6.21 13.39 1.00
N LEU A 25 6.16 12.17 0.45
CA LEU A 25 5.27 11.11 0.95
C LEU A 25 5.57 10.74 2.40
N ALA A 26 6.85 10.61 2.76
CA ALA A 26 7.26 10.32 4.13
C ALA A 26 6.85 11.44 5.11
N GLN A 27 6.93 12.69 4.68
CA GLN A 27 6.50 13.83 5.49
C GLN A 27 4.97 13.86 5.67
N ILE A 28 4.20 13.53 4.62
CA ILE A 28 2.75 13.39 4.72
C ILE A 28 2.40 12.36 5.77
N GLN A 29 2.95 11.16 5.70
CA GLN A 29 2.67 10.08 6.66
C GLN A 29 3.00 10.48 8.10
N ARG A 30 4.12 11.15 8.33
CA ARG A 30 4.51 11.59 9.68
C ARG A 30 3.63 12.70 10.23
N ARG A 31 3.16 13.61 9.39
CA ARG A 31 2.50 14.86 9.81
C ARG A 31 0.99 14.84 9.71
N ALA A 32 0.41 13.96 8.92
CA ALA A 32 -1.03 13.90 8.65
C ALA A 32 -1.84 13.92 9.96
N ARG A 33 -1.45 13.11 10.93
CA ARG A 33 -2.12 13.04 12.23
C ARG A 33 -2.16 14.40 12.96
N LYS A 34 -1.10 15.20 12.89
CA LYS A 34 -1.04 16.52 13.55
C LYS A 34 -2.07 17.51 12.97
N TYR A 35 -2.47 17.30 11.72
CA TYR A 35 -3.42 18.17 11.01
C TYR A 35 -4.81 17.56 10.87
N ASN A 36 -5.16 16.58 11.72
CA ASN A 36 -6.42 15.82 11.63
C ASN A 36 -6.67 15.29 10.18
N THR A 37 -5.62 14.85 9.54
CA THR A 37 -5.64 14.35 8.17
C THR A 37 -5.35 12.85 8.19
N GLY A 38 -6.18 12.06 7.52
CA GLY A 38 -5.86 10.69 7.13
C GLY A 38 -5.08 10.70 5.82
N ALA A 39 -4.02 9.92 5.72
CA ALA A 39 -3.30 9.73 4.46
C ALA A 39 -3.45 8.29 3.99
N ILE A 40 -3.85 8.10 2.72
CA ILE A 40 -3.95 6.81 2.06
C ILE A 40 -2.97 6.85 0.88
N ILE A 41 -1.99 5.97 0.90
CA ILE A 41 -1.01 5.83 -0.18
C ILE A 41 -1.24 4.48 -0.84
N ILE A 42 -1.47 4.50 -2.15
CA ILE A 42 -1.76 3.32 -2.97
C ILE A 42 -0.63 3.14 -3.98
N THR A 43 -0.12 1.94 -4.09
CA THR A 43 0.90 1.59 -5.09
C THR A 43 0.76 0.14 -5.52
N GLN A 44 1.07 -0.12 -6.79
CA GLN A 44 1.19 -1.46 -7.36
C GLN A 44 2.65 -1.91 -7.45
N GLN A 45 3.60 -1.03 -7.19
CA GLN A 45 5.04 -1.26 -7.38
C GLN A 45 5.84 -1.02 -6.08
N PRO A 46 5.88 -2.00 -5.15
CA PRO A 46 6.69 -1.90 -3.93
C PRO A 46 8.19 -1.72 -4.22
N SER A 47 8.66 -2.19 -5.38
CA SER A 47 10.05 -2.06 -5.81
C SER A 47 10.57 -0.63 -5.77
N ASP A 48 9.72 0.34 -6.15
CA ASP A 48 10.12 1.74 -6.23
C ASP A 48 10.39 2.34 -4.84
N PHE A 49 9.70 1.83 -3.81
CA PHE A 49 9.92 2.22 -2.41
C PHE A 49 11.09 1.45 -1.76
N SER A 50 11.47 0.30 -2.30
CA SER A 50 12.57 -0.54 -1.80
C SER A 50 13.89 -0.31 -2.54
N ASP A 51 13.94 0.59 -3.52
CA ASP A 51 15.18 0.94 -4.21
C ASP A 51 16.20 1.51 -3.22
N PRO A 52 17.47 1.09 -3.27
CA PRO A 52 18.52 1.56 -2.35
C PRO A 52 18.64 3.08 -2.23
N SER A 53 18.30 3.83 -3.29
CA SER A 53 18.39 5.30 -3.30
C SER A 53 17.31 5.99 -2.46
N VAL A 54 16.18 5.31 -2.21
CA VAL A 54 15.02 5.85 -1.48
C VAL A 54 14.51 4.94 -0.36
N ILE A 55 15.21 3.85 -0.07
CA ILE A 55 14.79 2.84 0.91
C ILE A 55 14.52 3.42 2.31
N THR A 56 15.27 4.44 2.71
CA THR A 56 15.09 5.10 4.00
C THR A 56 13.73 5.80 4.08
N GLN A 57 13.37 6.51 3.01
CA GLN A 57 12.07 7.18 2.90
C GLN A 57 10.95 6.15 2.74
N GLY A 58 11.18 5.12 1.91
CA GLY A 58 10.26 4.00 1.74
C GLY A 58 9.90 3.36 3.07
N LYS A 59 10.87 2.94 3.85
CA LYS A 59 10.64 2.42 5.21
C LYS A 59 9.88 3.40 6.10
N ALA A 60 10.26 4.68 6.08
CA ALA A 60 9.57 5.68 6.89
C ALA A 60 8.08 5.85 6.50
N ILE A 61 7.73 5.68 5.23
CA ILE A 61 6.32 5.69 4.78
C ILE A 61 5.58 4.51 5.39
N PHE A 62 6.12 3.31 5.27
CA PHE A 62 5.49 2.09 5.79
C PHE A 62 5.46 2.09 7.32
N ASP A 63 6.54 2.40 8.01
CA ASP A 63 6.61 2.40 9.48
C ASP A 63 5.62 3.38 10.15
N ASN A 64 5.25 4.46 9.46
CA ASN A 64 4.27 5.42 9.95
C ASN A 64 2.82 5.10 9.55
N ALA A 65 2.58 4.08 8.73
CA ALA A 65 1.24 3.64 8.39
C ALA A 65 0.61 2.88 9.56
N ALA A 66 -0.63 3.22 9.90
CA ALA A 66 -1.39 2.52 10.94
C ALA A 66 -1.97 1.19 10.44
N TYR A 67 -2.19 1.10 9.13
CA TYR A 67 -2.81 -0.04 8.47
C TYR A 67 -2.11 -0.34 7.17
N TYR A 68 -2.04 -1.64 6.83
CA TYR A 68 -1.70 -2.11 5.50
C TYR A 68 -2.85 -2.95 4.95
N LEU A 69 -3.13 -2.76 3.68
CA LEU A 69 -4.00 -3.64 2.90
C LEU A 69 -3.18 -4.15 1.73
N VAL A 70 -2.74 -5.39 1.83
CA VAL A 70 -1.88 -6.03 0.82
C VAL A 70 -2.72 -7.00 0.01
N MET A 71 -3.03 -6.63 -1.21
CA MET A 71 -3.74 -7.47 -2.18
C MET A 71 -2.78 -8.43 -2.89
N GLY A 72 -3.29 -9.27 -3.79
CA GLY A 72 -2.47 -10.22 -4.54
C GLY A 72 -1.32 -9.56 -5.30
N LEU A 73 -0.12 -10.09 -5.14
CA LEU A 73 1.11 -9.59 -5.76
C LEU A 73 1.90 -10.74 -6.40
N LYS A 74 2.65 -10.41 -7.46
CA LYS A 74 3.62 -11.36 -8.05
C LYS A 74 4.80 -11.57 -7.10
N LYS A 75 5.48 -12.71 -7.24
CA LYS A 75 6.60 -13.13 -6.39
C LYS A 75 7.62 -12.00 -6.13
N GLN A 76 8.11 -11.35 -7.20
CA GLN A 76 9.11 -10.29 -7.06
C GLN A 76 8.60 -9.11 -6.22
N ALA A 77 7.36 -8.70 -6.42
CA ALA A 77 6.75 -7.61 -5.65
C ALA A 77 6.55 -7.98 -4.17
N VAL A 78 6.27 -9.26 -3.86
CA VAL A 78 6.23 -9.75 -2.47
C VAL A 78 7.61 -9.68 -1.82
N ASP A 79 8.66 -10.06 -2.54
CA ASP A 79 10.04 -9.98 -2.05
C ASP A 79 10.47 -8.53 -1.80
N ASP A 80 10.09 -7.61 -2.68
CA ASP A 80 10.36 -6.17 -2.53
C ASP A 80 9.55 -5.57 -1.36
N LEU A 81 8.28 -5.95 -1.21
CA LEU A 81 7.47 -5.54 -0.07
C LEU A 81 8.07 -6.05 1.26
N GLY A 82 8.62 -7.26 1.28
CA GLY A 82 9.29 -7.84 2.44
C GLY A 82 10.54 -7.08 2.91
N LYS A 83 11.09 -6.17 2.08
CA LYS A 83 12.17 -5.25 2.48
C LYS A 83 11.64 -4.02 3.24
N LEU A 84 10.36 -3.74 3.09
CA LEU A 84 9.69 -2.55 3.63
C LEU A 84 8.87 -2.86 4.89
N ILE A 85 8.23 -4.02 4.92
CA ILE A 85 7.43 -4.50 6.06
C ILE A 85 7.83 -5.92 6.43
N ASP A 86 7.64 -6.28 7.67
CA ASP A 86 7.89 -7.64 8.14
C ASP A 86 6.75 -8.57 7.71
N LEU A 87 7.07 -9.54 6.86
CA LEU A 87 6.15 -10.58 6.38
C LEU A 87 6.76 -11.96 6.68
N ASN A 88 5.98 -12.81 7.34
CA ASN A 88 6.37 -14.20 7.52
C ASN A 88 6.17 -15.02 6.23
N ASP A 89 6.74 -16.22 6.17
CA ASP A 89 6.72 -17.04 4.96
C ASP A 89 5.29 -17.45 4.54
N SER A 90 4.41 -17.71 5.50
CA SER A 90 3.01 -18.04 5.23
C SER A 90 2.26 -16.86 4.60
N GLU A 91 2.50 -15.65 5.08
CA GLU A 91 1.92 -14.43 4.50
C GLU A 91 2.43 -14.16 3.08
N LYS A 92 3.74 -14.32 2.86
CA LYS A 92 4.33 -14.19 1.53
C LYS A 92 3.72 -15.18 0.54
N GLU A 93 3.55 -16.44 0.95
CA GLU A 93 2.91 -17.43 0.08
C GLU A 93 1.42 -17.12 -0.14
N GLY A 94 0.69 -16.72 0.90
CA GLY A 94 -0.71 -16.31 0.78
C GLY A 94 -0.90 -15.16 -0.21
N ILE A 95 -0.11 -14.08 -0.09
CA ILE A 95 -0.19 -12.90 -0.97
C ILE A 95 0.01 -13.28 -2.45
N LYS A 96 0.91 -14.21 -2.75
CA LYS A 96 1.15 -14.69 -4.12
C LYS A 96 -0.05 -15.46 -4.71
N GLN A 97 -0.90 -16.02 -3.85
CA GLN A 97 -2.02 -16.87 -4.24
C GLN A 97 -3.37 -16.13 -4.16
N PHE A 98 -3.41 -14.92 -3.63
CA PHE A 98 -4.64 -14.15 -3.49
C PHE A 98 -5.33 -13.94 -4.82
N SER A 99 -6.61 -14.26 -4.84
CA SER A 99 -7.53 -13.94 -5.91
C SER A 99 -8.03 -12.50 -5.80
N GLN A 100 -8.80 -12.07 -6.78
CA GLN A 100 -9.43 -10.75 -6.75
C GLN A 100 -10.30 -10.57 -5.48
N GLY A 101 -10.09 -9.48 -4.77
CA GLY A 101 -10.80 -9.17 -3.52
C GLY A 101 -10.13 -9.75 -2.26
N GLU A 102 -9.22 -10.72 -2.38
CA GLU A 102 -8.49 -11.22 -1.23
C GLU A 102 -7.33 -10.32 -0.86
N ALA A 103 -7.12 -10.12 0.42
CA ALA A 103 -6.04 -9.27 0.93
C ALA A 103 -5.58 -9.71 2.33
N LEU A 104 -4.33 -9.38 2.63
CA LEU A 104 -3.82 -9.37 4.00
C LEU A 104 -4.05 -7.97 4.59
N PHE A 105 -4.85 -7.91 5.65
CA PHE A 105 -5.05 -6.69 6.43
C PHE A 105 -4.18 -6.74 7.69
N VAL A 106 -3.36 -5.71 7.87
CA VAL A 106 -2.48 -5.57 9.03
C VAL A 106 -2.83 -4.30 9.79
N CYS A 107 -3.06 -4.43 11.09
CA CYS A 107 -3.34 -3.32 12.01
C CYS A 107 -2.56 -3.55 13.31
N GLY A 108 -1.46 -2.85 13.50
CA GLY A 108 -0.55 -3.09 14.61
C GLY A 108 -0.06 -4.55 14.61
N ASN A 109 -0.33 -5.29 15.68
CA ASN A 109 0.03 -6.71 15.81
C ASN A 109 -1.04 -7.67 15.26
N ARG A 110 -2.15 -7.15 14.77
CA ARG A 110 -3.22 -7.99 14.21
C ARG A 110 -3.03 -8.13 12.72
N ARG A 111 -3.09 -9.39 12.26
CA ARG A 111 -2.91 -9.77 10.86
C ARG A 111 -4.03 -10.70 10.47
N MET A 112 -4.77 -10.37 9.45
CA MET A 112 -5.95 -11.11 9.02
C MET A 112 -5.99 -11.20 7.50
N GLN A 113 -6.25 -12.39 7.00
CA GLN A 113 -6.69 -12.52 5.62
C GLN A 113 -8.16 -12.14 5.55
N ILE A 114 -8.50 -11.26 4.62
CA ILE A 114 -9.86 -10.76 4.41
C ILE A 114 -10.26 -10.94 2.95
N ASN A 115 -11.56 -10.95 2.71
CA ASN A 115 -12.12 -10.87 1.36
C ASN A 115 -12.97 -9.59 1.27
N VAL A 116 -12.60 -8.70 0.36
CA VAL A 116 -13.35 -7.48 0.07
C VAL A 116 -14.48 -7.83 -0.88
N ALA A 117 -15.68 -7.96 -0.33
CA ALA A 117 -16.89 -8.20 -1.10
C ALA A 117 -17.54 -6.88 -1.48
N VAL A 118 -17.92 -6.74 -2.74
CA VAL A 118 -18.71 -5.60 -3.25
C VAL A 118 -20.14 -6.03 -3.48
N THR A 119 -21.07 -5.14 -3.20
CA THR A 119 -22.49 -5.34 -3.52
C THR A 119 -22.72 -5.16 -5.02
N LYS A 120 -23.85 -5.67 -5.50
CA LYS A 120 -24.24 -5.48 -6.90
C LYS A 120 -24.39 -3.99 -7.25
N ASP A 121 -24.98 -3.20 -6.35
CA ASP A 121 -25.19 -1.77 -6.54
C ASP A 121 -23.89 -1.00 -6.63
N GLU A 122 -22.88 -1.38 -5.84
CA GLU A 122 -21.53 -0.82 -5.92
C GLU A 122 -20.84 -1.18 -7.23
N LEU A 123 -20.99 -2.44 -7.68
CA LEU A 123 -20.46 -2.89 -8.97
C LEU A 123 -21.10 -2.13 -10.14
N ASP A 124 -22.42 -1.93 -10.09
CA ASP A 124 -23.17 -1.20 -11.13
C ASP A 124 -22.82 0.30 -11.13
N SER A 125 -22.50 0.88 -9.96
CA SER A 125 -22.20 2.30 -9.82
C SER A 125 -20.73 2.66 -10.06
N PHE A 126 -19.80 1.80 -9.66
CA PHE A 126 -18.37 2.08 -9.63
C PHE A 126 -17.55 1.05 -10.41
N GLY A 127 -18.16 -0.06 -10.81
CA GLY A 127 -17.48 -1.07 -11.62
C GLY A 127 -17.08 -0.48 -12.96
N SER A 128 -15.80 -0.49 -13.28
CA SER A 128 -15.36 -0.26 -14.65
C SER A 128 -15.94 -1.39 -15.49
N GLY A 129 -16.75 -1.09 -16.50
CA GLY A 129 -17.33 -2.06 -17.41
C GLY A 129 -16.33 -2.80 -18.31
N GLY A 130 -15.10 -2.88 -17.88
CA GLY A 130 -14.03 -3.69 -18.45
C GLY A 130 -14.00 -5.05 -17.77
N GLY A 131 -14.72 -6.01 -18.35
CA GLY A 131 -14.47 -7.40 -17.98
C GLY A 131 -13.02 -7.74 -18.28
N TYR A 132 -12.36 -8.29 -17.29
CA TYR A 132 -11.09 -8.99 -17.44
C TYR A 132 -11.39 -10.47 -17.46
#